data_441fbdc211cd5d9a0ba41c5c9c9c84c6
#
_entry.id   441fbdc211cd5d9a0ba41c5c9c9c84c6
#
_cell.length_a   1.000
_cell.length_b   1.000
_cell.length_c   1.000
_cell.angle_alpha   90.00
_cell.angle_beta   90.00
_cell.angle_gamma   90.00
#
_symmetry.space_group_name_H-M   'P 1'
#
loop_
_entity.id
_entity.type
_entity.pdbx_description
1 polymer ?
#
loop_
_entity_poly.entity_id
_entity_poly.type
_entity_poly.pdbx_seq_one_letter_code
_entity_poly.pdbx_strand_id
1 'polypeptide(L)'
;MSFLNKIDGWRTKVFVWFGLPVIAAIGLMMGATDLAPTWEAKNGGGTPGTFTAVHEDCGRRNCEWRGTFAADQGGGRRADVILYDAPDGLAVGGTAPARDTGARAGVFSTTGGSTYLLVTGLTVAGVAALAAWVVIIIRKIRGRRAKAAAPAVSFAPSR
;
A
#
# COMPACT_ATOMS: atom_id res chain seq x y z
N MET A 1 8.94 -33.40 -20.25
CA MET A 1 8.76 -31.93 -20.37
C MET A 1 7.32 -31.43 -20.07
N SER A 2 6.33 -32.31 -19.88
CA SER A 2 4.90 -31.92 -19.70
C SER A 2 4.52 -31.46 -18.28
N PHE A 3 5.24 -31.87 -17.23
CA PHE A 3 4.86 -31.59 -15.85
C PHE A 3 5.21 -30.14 -15.41
N LEU A 4 6.37 -29.64 -15.85
CA LEU A 4 6.81 -28.26 -15.55
C LEU A 4 5.89 -27.22 -16.21
N ASN A 5 5.45 -27.44 -17.45
CA ASN A 5 4.49 -26.58 -18.15
C ASN A 5 3.09 -26.53 -17.44
N LYS A 6 2.71 -27.61 -16.77
CA LYS A 6 1.43 -27.70 -16.05
C LYS A 6 1.49 -26.94 -14.71
N ILE A 7 2.64 -26.97 -14.04
CA ILE A 7 2.91 -26.24 -12.80
C ILE A 7 2.98 -24.73 -13.05
N ASP A 8 3.63 -24.28 -14.13
CA ASP A 8 3.67 -22.87 -14.51
C ASP A 8 2.27 -22.32 -14.83
N GLY A 9 1.45 -23.09 -15.51
CA GLY A 9 0.07 -22.68 -15.81
C GLY A 9 -0.82 -22.58 -14.57
N TRP A 10 -0.59 -23.40 -13.54
CA TRP A 10 -1.34 -23.35 -12.28
C TRP A 10 -0.87 -22.19 -11.40
N ARG A 11 0.43 -21.99 -11.26
CA ARG A 11 1.02 -20.84 -10.51
C ARG A 11 0.56 -19.52 -11.09
N THR A 12 0.57 -19.37 -12.43
CA THR A 12 0.07 -18.17 -13.10
C THR A 12 -1.43 -17.96 -12.84
N LYS A 13 -2.24 -19.02 -12.85
CA LYS A 13 -3.67 -18.91 -12.53
C LYS A 13 -3.89 -18.46 -11.09
N VAL A 14 -3.19 -19.06 -10.12
CA VAL A 14 -3.29 -18.66 -8.71
C VAL A 14 -2.85 -17.21 -8.53
N PHE A 15 -1.74 -16.80 -9.14
CA PHE A 15 -1.27 -15.41 -9.07
C PHE A 15 -2.28 -14.41 -9.65
N VAL A 16 -2.86 -14.70 -10.82
CA VAL A 16 -3.84 -13.82 -11.47
C VAL A 16 -5.14 -13.73 -10.68
N TRP A 17 -5.62 -14.84 -10.10
CA TRP A 17 -6.92 -14.87 -9.43
C TRP A 17 -6.87 -14.46 -7.96
N PHE A 18 -5.74 -14.62 -7.29
CA PHE A 18 -5.56 -14.28 -5.88
C PHE A 18 -4.48 -13.21 -5.66
N GLY A 19 -3.33 -13.34 -6.30
CA GLY A 19 -2.21 -12.42 -6.10
C GLY A 19 -2.53 -10.99 -6.52
N LEU A 20 -3.02 -10.78 -7.75
CA LEU A 20 -3.35 -9.44 -8.24
C LEU A 20 -4.45 -8.74 -7.42
N PRO A 21 -5.61 -9.36 -7.09
CA PRO A 21 -6.60 -8.73 -6.24
C PRO A 21 -6.10 -8.40 -4.84
N VAL A 22 -5.26 -9.26 -4.25
CA VAL A 22 -4.69 -9.01 -2.92
C VAL A 22 -3.73 -7.81 -2.96
N ILE A 23 -2.82 -7.75 -3.93
CA ILE A 23 -1.91 -6.60 -4.12
C ILE A 23 -2.72 -5.32 -4.36
N ALA A 24 -3.75 -5.37 -5.20
CA ALA A 24 -4.62 -4.23 -5.46
C ALA A 24 -5.34 -3.76 -4.18
N ALA A 25 -5.89 -4.68 -3.39
CA ALA A 25 -6.59 -4.35 -2.15
C ALA A 25 -5.65 -3.69 -1.13
N ILE A 26 -4.47 -4.25 -0.89
CA ILE A 26 -3.49 -3.68 0.04
C ILE A 26 -3.04 -2.29 -0.42
N GLY A 27 -2.64 -2.13 -1.69
CA GLY A 27 -2.17 -0.87 -2.22
C GLY A 27 -3.24 0.23 -2.21
N LEU A 28 -4.49 -0.11 -2.53
CA LEU A 28 -5.60 0.85 -2.50
C LEU A 28 -6.03 1.21 -1.07
N MET A 29 -6.00 0.28 -0.13
CA MET A 29 -6.28 0.59 1.28
C MET A 29 -5.24 1.56 1.84
N MET A 30 -3.95 1.31 1.61
CA MET A 30 -2.88 2.23 2.05
C MET A 30 -3.00 3.58 1.33
N GLY A 31 -3.29 3.59 0.03
CA GLY A 31 -3.50 4.83 -0.71
C GLY A 31 -4.66 5.66 -0.18
N ALA A 32 -5.77 5.05 0.17
CA ALA A 32 -6.96 5.76 0.65
C ALA A 32 -6.77 6.38 2.04
N THR A 33 -5.94 5.79 2.90
CA THR A 33 -5.77 6.23 4.30
C THR A 33 -4.53 7.07 4.52
N ASP A 34 -3.43 6.77 3.82
CA ASP A 34 -2.11 7.28 4.18
C ASP A 34 -1.47 8.16 3.11
N LEU A 35 -1.99 8.14 1.86
CA LEU A 35 -1.40 8.92 0.76
C LEU A 35 -1.50 10.44 1.01
N ALA A 36 -2.68 10.92 1.35
CA ALA A 36 -2.88 12.36 1.60
C ALA A 36 -2.08 12.85 2.82
N PRO A 37 -2.14 12.22 4.01
CA PRO A 37 -1.35 12.63 5.17
C PRO A 37 0.16 12.60 4.94
N THR A 38 0.69 11.60 4.22
CA THR A 38 2.14 11.50 3.97
C THR A 38 2.63 12.59 3.01
N TRP A 39 1.88 12.93 1.98
CA TRP A 39 2.20 14.02 1.08
C TRP A 39 2.02 15.40 1.73
N GLU A 40 1.01 15.56 2.59
CA GLU A 40 0.82 16.77 3.38
C GLU A 40 2.03 16.99 4.29
N ALA A 41 2.47 15.97 5.03
CA ALA A 41 3.67 16.05 5.87
C ALA A 41 4.91 16.41 5.04
N LYS A 42 5.10 15.79 3.87
CA LYS A 42 6.22 16.07 2.96
C LYS A 42 6.25 17.51 2.48
N ASN A 43 5.09 18.09 2.22
CA ASN A 43 4.96 19.47 1.76
C ASN A 43 4.94 20.50 2.91
N GLY A 44 5.21 20.07 4.14
CA GLY A 44 5.25 20.94 5.33
C GLY A 44 3.88 21.31 5.87
N GLY A 45 2.81 20.61 5.45
CA GLY A 45 1.46 20.75 5.99
C GLY A 45 1.30 20.05 7.35
N GLY A 46 0.08 20.13 7.90
CA GLY A 46 -0.24 19.60 9.21
C GLY A 46 0.16 20.51 10.36
N THR A 47 -0.22 20.11 11.57
CA THR A 47 0.05 20.87 12.81
C THR A 47 1.48 20.59 13.29
N PRO A 48 2.36 21.60 13.36
CA PRO A 48 3.72 21.42 13.90
C PRO A 48 3.68 21.17 15.40
N GLY A 49 4.65 20.42 15.87
CA GLY A 49 4.76 20.11 17.29
C GLY A 49 5.99 19.27 17.60
N THR A 50 6.09 18.87 18.86
CA THR A 50 7.19 18.08 19.39
C THR A 50 6.70 16.68 19.77
N PHE A 51 7.38 15.68 19.24
CA PHE A 51 7.22 14.28 19.65
C PHE A 51 8.23 13.97 20.76
N THR A 52 7.78 13.29 21.81
CA THR A 52 8.64 12.77 22.88
C THR A 52 8.58 11.25 22.87
N ALA A 53 9.70 10.59 22.67
CA ALA A 53 9.82 9.15 22.63
C ALA A 53 9.65 8.52 24.00
N VAL A 54 8.73 7.59 24.16
CA VAL A 54 8.47 6.87 25.42
C VAL A 54 9.10 5.48 25.38
N HIS A 55 8.92 4.75 24.30
CA HIS A 55 9.54 3.43 24.11
C HIS A 55 9.71 3.13 22.63
N GLU A 56 10.63 2.22 22.35
CA GLU A 56 10.85 1.66 21.03
C GLU A 56 10.20 0.28 20.97
N ASP A 57 9.29 0.11 20.02
CA ASP A 57 8.61 -1.18 19.76
C ASP A 57 9.30 -1.84 18.57
N CYS A 58 10.07 -2.89 18.83
CA CYS A 58 10.84 -3.60 17.82
C CYS A 58 10.15 -4.89 17.41
N GLY A 59 9.66 -4.96 16.18
CA GLY A 59 9.23 -6.17 15.52
C GLY A 59 10.40 -6.97 14.94
N ARG A 60 10.10 -8.03 14.16
CA ARG A 60 11.14 -8.87 13.53
C ARG A 60 12.04 -8.15 12.54
N ARG A 61 11.60 -7.05 11.96
CA ARG A 61 12.31 -6.34 10.86
C ARG A 61 12.41 -4.84 11.06
N ASN A 62 11.52 -4.25 11.81
CA ASN A 62 11.42 -2.80 11.99
C ASN A 62 11.27 -2.48 13.45
N CYS A 63 11.90 -1.40 13.90
CA CYS A 63 11.63 -0.74 15.17
C CYS A 63 10.82 0.53 14.90
N GLU A 64 9.82 0.78 15.74
CA GLU A 64 8.95 1.96 15.67
C GLU A 64 8.99 2.70 16.98
N TRP A 65 9.21 3.99 16.93
CA TRP A 65 9.15 4.83 18.12
C TRP A 65 7.70 5.17 18.46
N ARG A 66 7.31 4.86 19.69
CA ARG A 66 6.03 5.27 20.27
C ARG A 66 6.22 6.30 21.34
N GLY A 67 5.29 7.26 21.42
CA GLY A 67 5.42 8.34 22.34
C GLY A 67 4.24 9.29 22.37
N THR A 68 4.52 10.50 22.85
CA THR A 68 3.52 11.56 22.97
C THR A 68 3.87 12.69 22.01
N PHE A 69 2.90 13.14 21.26
CA PHE A 69 2.99 14.36 20.46
C PHE A 69 2.31 15.52 21.18
N ALA A 70 2.94 16.67 21.20
CA ALA A 70 2.39 17.93 21.71
C ALA A 70 2.50 19.00 20.61
N ALA A 71 1.37 19.57 20.22
CA ALA A 71 1.34 20.64 19.22
C ALA A 71 1.89 21.96 19.81
N ASP A 72 2.62 22.71 18.99
CA ASP A 72 3.26 23.97 19.41
C ASP A 72 2.25 25.10 19.62
N GLN A 73 1.15 25.12 18.88
CA GLN A 73 0.15 26.18 18.93
C GLN A 73 -1.26 25.59 19.09
N GLY A 74 -1.84 25.73 20.29
CA GLY A 74 -3.28 25.50 20.55
C GLY A 74 -3.83 24.11 20.21
N GLY A 75 -2.95 23.22 19.75
CA GLY A 75 -3.29 21.87 19.37
C GLY A 75 -3.30 20.92 20.56
N GLY A 76 -4.06 19.85 20.43
CA GLY A 76 -4.15 18.83 21.46
C GLY A 76 -2.83 18.06 21.67
N ARG A 77 -2.79 17.35 22.78
CA ARG A 77 -1.77 16.33 23.04
C ARG A 77 -2.32 14.98 22.55
N ARG A 78 -1.52 14.24 21.80
CA ARG A 78 -1.82 12.86 21.39
C ARG A 78 -0.84 11.92 22.09
N ALA A 79 -1.38 10.97 22.84
CA ALA A 79 -0.59 9.93 23.49
C ALA A 79 -0.58 8.67 22.62
N ASP A 80 0.43 7.84 22.81
CA ASP A 80 0.62 6.55 22.14
C ASP A 80 0.56 6.63 20.60
N VAL A 81 1.24 7.64 20.04
CA VAL A 81 1.37 7.80 18.59
C VAL A 81 2.72 7.25 18.11
N ILE A 82 2.75 6.76 16.87
CA ILE A 82 3.96 6.31 16.20
C ILE A 82 4.64 7.52 15.56
N LEU A 83 5.97 7.60 15.66
CA LEU A 83 6.77 8.56 14.92
C LEU A 83 7.25 7.92 13.61
N TYR A 84 6.66 8.31 12.49
CA TYR A 84 7.13 7.93 11.17
C TYR A 84 8.39 8.72 10.80
N ASP A 85 9.30 8.06 10.09
CA ASP A 85 10.57 8.66 9.65
C ASP A 85 11.40 9.24 10.82
N ALA A 86 11.46 8.50 11.92
CA ALA A 86 12.22 8.90 13.10
C ALA A 86 13.68 9.20 12.75
N PRO A 87 14.31 10.24 13.34
CA PRO A 87 15.72 10.51 13.12
C PRO A 87 16.59 9.42 13.74
N ASP A 88 17.74 9.17 13.11
CA ASP A 88 18.74 8.27 13.65
C ASP A 88 19.22 8.72 15.03
N GLY A 89 19.37 7.78 15.96
CA GLY A 89 19.85 8.06 17.31
C GLY A 89 18.81 8.63 18.28
N LEU A 90 17.51 8.60 17.93
CA LEU A 90 16.47 8.91 18.91
C LEU A 90 16.54 7.90 20.08
N ALA A 91 16.43 8.40 21.31
CA ALA A 91 16.47 7.58 22.52
C ALA A 91 15.19 7.77 23.34
N VAL A 92 14.94 6.87 24.28
CA VAL A 92 13.83 7.00 25.23
C VAL A 92 13.97 8.33 26.01
N GLY A 93 12.89 9.10 26.06
CA GLY A 93 12.87 10.46 26.61
C GLY A 93 13.38 11.54 25.65
N GLY A 94 13.95 11.15 24.53
CA GLY A 94 14.38 12.09 23.48
C GLY A 94 13.19 12.75 22.78
N THR A 95 13.43 13.91 22.19
CA THR A 95 12.43 14.68 21.47
C THR A 95 12.80 14.83 20.00
N ALA A 96 11.79 14.86 19.13
CA ALA A 96 11.96 15.12 17.71
C ALA A 96 10.89 16.09 17.23
N PRO A 97 11.23 17.03 16.32
CA PRO A 97 10.22 17.88 15.70
C PRO A 97 9.36 17.03 14.77
N ALA A 98 8.05 17.17 14.90
CA ALA A 98 7.09 16.35 14.15
C ALA A 98 5.89 17.19 13.69
N ARG A 99 5.12 16.61 12.74
CA ARG A 99 3.87 17.19 12.23
C ARG A 99 2.73 16.19 12.33
N ASP A 100 1.61 16.66 12.83
CA ASP A 100 0.36 15.91 12.84
C ASP A 100 -0.47 16.29 11.62
N THR A 101 -0.59 15.39 10.67
CA THR A 101 -1.42 15.53 9.45
C THR A 101 -2.75 14.80 9.56
N GLY A 102 -3.13 14.42 10.79
CA GLY A 102 -4.36 13.65 11.01
C GLY A 102 -4.25 12.17 10.67
N ALA A 103 -3.03 11.65 10.43
CA ALA A 103 -2.83 10.22 10.25
C ALA A 103 -3.28 9.46 11.50
N ARG A 104 -4.04 8.36 11.29
CA ARG A 104 -4.71 7.65 12.40
C ARG A 104 -3.73 7.13 13.45
N ALA A 105 -2.61 6.57 13.03
CA ALA A 105 -1.71 5.86 13.92
C ALA A 105 -0.54 6.69 14.42
N GLY A 106 -0.16 7.79 13.77
CA GLY A 106 1.07 8.48 14.14
C GLY A 106 1.23 9.89 13.59
N VAL A 107 2.41 10.41 13.79
CA VAL A 107 2.88 11.73 13.34
C VAL A 107 4.15 11.56 12.52
N PHE A 108 4.48 12.53 11.68
CA PHE A 108 5.62 12.48 10.77
C PHE A 108 6.75 13.37 11.29
N SER A 109 7.98 12.82 11.32
CA SER A 109 9.17 13.61 11.61
C SER A 109 9.42 14.65 10.53
N THR A 110 9.87 15.84 10.90
CA THR A 110 10.27 16.89 9.96
C THR A 110 11.70 16.75 9.46
N THR A 111 12.47 15.84 10.02
CA THR A 111 13.88 15.60 9.66
C THR A 111 14.05 14.87 8.33
N GLY A 112 12.94 14.50 7.70
CA GLY A 112 12.91 13.85 6.41
C GLY A 112 12.76 12.35 6.53
N GLY A 113 12.29 11.74 5.46
CA GLY A 113 12.11 10.29 5.37
C GLY A 113 11.58 9.88 4.01
N SER A 114 11.46 8.59 3.79
CA SER A 114 11.03 7.99 2.52
C SER A 114 9.63 7.38 2.57
N THR A 115 8.91 7.52 3.69
CA THR A 115 7.57 6.92 3.86
C THR A 115 6.61 7.34 2.76
N TYR A 116 6.64 8.61 2.30
CA TYR A 116 5.80 9.06 1.19
C TYR A 116 6.09 8.31 -0.13
N LEU A 117 7.35 7.95 -0.41
CA LEU A 117 7.73 7.17 -1.59
C LEU A 117 7.20 5.75 -1.50
N LEU A 118 7.31 5.13 -0.32
CA LEU A 118 6.82 3.78 -0.07
C LEU A 118 5.29 3.71 -0.25
N VAL A 119 4.55 4.63 0.39
CA VAL A 119 3.09 4.69 0.28
C VAL A 119 2.66 4.96 -1.16
N THR A 120 3.32 5.91 -1.84
CA THR A 120 3.04 6.21 -3.25
C THR A 120 3.34 5.00 -4.14
N GLY A 121 4.50 4.35 -3.96
CA GLY A 121 4.89 3.17 -4.72
C GLY A 121 3.90 2.01 -4.55
N LEU A 122 3.46 1.73 -3.33
CA LEU A 122 2.46 0.70 -3.05
C LEU A 122 1.10 1.04 -3.65
N THR A 123 0.69 2.31 -3.60
CA THR A 123 -0.57 2.76 -4.21
C THR A 123 -0.54 2.60 -5.72
N VAL A 124 0.53 3.04 -6.38
CA VAL A 124 0.73 2.89 -7.83
C VAL A 124 0.74 1.41 -8.23
N ALA A 125 1.44 0.56 -7.46
CA ALA A 125 1.46 -0.87 -7.69
C ALA A 125 0.06 -1.50 -7.54
N GLY A 126 -0.72 -1.04 -6.55
CA GLY A 126 -2.12 -1.47 -6.34
C GLY A 126 -3.03 -1.10 -7.52
N VAL A 127 -2.94 0.14 -7.99
CA VAL A 127 -3.70 0.61 -9.18
C VAL A 127 -3.29 -0.17 -10.43
N ALA A 128 -1.99 -0.37 -10.66
CA ALA A 128 -1.51 -1.14 -11.80
C ALA A 128 -1.96 -2.61 -11.76
N ALA A 129 -1.93 -3.24 -10.58
CA ALA A 129 -2.43 -4.60 -10.38
C ALA A 129 -3.93 -4.70 -10.67
N LEU A 130 -4.74 -3.75 -10.20
CA LEU A 130 -6.17 -3.69 -10.49
C LEU A 130 -6.43 -3.54 -11.99
N ALA A 131 -5.75 -2.61 -12.65
CA ALA A 131 -5.88 -2.38 -14.09
C ALA A 131 -5.52 -3.65 -14.90
N ALA A 132 -4.41 -4.29 -14.58
CA ALA A 132 -3.99 -5.53 -15.21
C ALA A 132 -5.04 -6.64 -15.03
N TRP A 133 -5.55 -6.80 -13.81
CA TRP A 133 -6.58 -7.78 -13.50
C TRP A 133 -7.88 -7.54 -14.30
N VAL A 134 -8.36 -6.30 -14.36
CA VAL A 134 -9.55 -5.92 -15.14
C VAL A 134 -9.34 -6.23 -16.64
N VAL A 135 -8.18 -5.87 -17.20
CA VAL A 135 -7.85 -6.15 -18.60
C VAL A 135 -7.87 -7.67 -18.89
N ILE A 136 -7.31 -8.48 -18.00
CA ILE A 136 -7.30 -9.94 -18.13
C ILE A 136 -8.73 -10.50 -18.12
N ILE A 137 -9.58 -10.01 -17.21
CA ILE A 137 -10.99 -10.42 -17.15
C ILE A 137 -11.73 -10.04 -18.42
N ILE A 138 -11.60 -8.80 -18.90
CA ILE A 138 -12.26 -8.33 -20.12
C ILE A 138 -11.83 -9.18 -21.32
N ARG A 139 -10.53 -9.44 -21.49
CA ARG A 139 -10.02 -10.28 -22.57
C ARG A 139 -10.57 -11.70 -22.50
N LYS A 140 -10.68 -12.27 -21.31
CA LYS A 140 -11.24 -13.61 -21.10
C LYS A 140 -12.73 -13.69 -21.44
N ILE A 141 -13.52 -12.68 -21.06
CA ILE A 141 -14.94 -12.59 -21.37
C ILE A 141 -15.15 -12.43 -22.89
N ARG A 142 -14.40 -11.51 -23.52
CA ARG A 142 -14.48 -11.30 -24.98
C ARG A 142 -14.09 -12.54 -25.76
N GLY A 143 -13.04 -13.26 -25.36
CA GLY A 143 -12.64 -14.52 -26.01
C GLY A 143 -13.68 -15.63 -25.89
N ARG A 144 -14.40 -15.70 -24.76
CA ARG A 144 -15.51 -16.66 -24.60
C ARG A 144 -16.71 -16.32 -25.51
N ARG A 145 -17.07 -15.02 -25.60
CA ARG A 145 -18.17 -14.57 -26.49
C ARG A 145 -17.86 -14.82 -27.97
N ALA A 146 -16.60 -14.55 -28.38
CA ALA A 146 -16.19 -14.84 -29.76
C ALA A 146 -16.27 -16.31 -30.11
N LYS A 147 -15.92 -17.23 -29.21
CA LYS A 147 -16.03 -18.67 -29.39
C LYS A 147 -17.50 -19.16 -29.44
N ALA A 148 -18.38 -18.54 -28.66
CA ALA A 148 -19.80 -18.87 -28.65
C ALA A 148 -20.54 -18.37 -29.91
N ALA A 149 -20.03 -17.31 -30.55
CA ALA A 149 -20.59 -16.73 -31.77
C ALA A 149 -20.07 -17.39 -33.08
N ALA A 150 -19.08 -18.31 -33.00
CA ALA A 150 -18.59 -19.03 -34.17
C ALA A 150 -19.67 -20.00 -34.66
N PRO A 151 -20.12 -19.94 -35.93
CA PRO A 151 -21.14 -20.83 -36.46
C PRO A 151 -20.63 -22.27 -36.44
N ALA A 152 -21.48 -23.20 -35.97
CA ALA A 152 -21.21 -24.62 -36.07
C ALA A 152 -21.10 -24.98 -37.56
N VAL A 153 -19.87 -25.28 -38.00
CA VAL A 153 -19.67 -25.78 -39.35
C VAL A 153 -20.35 -27.15 -39.41
N SER A 154 -21.55 -27.18 -39.99
CA SER A 154 -22.27 -28.40 -40.27
C SER A 154 -21.53 -29.17 -41.37
N PHE A 155 -20.80 -30.20 -41.01
CA PHE A 155 -20.33 -31.21 -41.96
C PHE A 155 -21.53 -32.00 -42.47
N ALA A 156 -22.03 -31.63 -43.63
CA ALA A 156 -22.96 -32.48 -44.35
C ALA A 156 -22.18 -33.70 -44.87
N PRO A 157 -22.60 -34.94 -44.57
CA PRO A 157 -21.96 -36.11 -45.13
C PRO A 157 -22.31 -36.16 -46.63
N SER A 158 -21.28 -36.14 -47.48
CA SER A 158 -21.42 -36.43 -48.92
C SER A 158 -21.80 -37.88 -49.09
N ARG A 159 -22.95 -38.14 -49.74
CA ARG A 159 -23.34 -39.46 -50.24
C ARG A 159 -22.58 -39.78 -51.49
#